data_21b05f68c83ac93720cdc69fd4c67841
#
_entry.id   21b05f68c83ac93720cdc69fd4c67841
#
_cell.length_a   1.000
_cell.length_b   1.000
_cell.length_c   1.000
_cell.angle_alpha   90.00
_cell.angle_beta   90.00
_cell.angle_gamma   90.00
#
_symmetry.space_group_name_H-M   'P 1'
#
loop_
_entity.id
_entity.type
_entity.pdbx_description
1 polymer ?
#
loop_
_entity_poly.entity_id
_entity_poly.type
_entity_poly.pdbx_seq_one_letter_code
_entity_poly.pdbx_strand_id
1 'polypeptide(L)' 'MSSKINFETYILINKKKFILCVINNTSFETIYVDEMLLSNNNELKFEKLNEFLENNIFKVEKFLKSFVKDVYIILDNE' A
#
# COMPACT_ATOMS: atom_id res chain seq x y z
N MET A 1 -4.70 -22.29 -19.31
CA MET A 1 -3.52 -21.68 -18.78
C MET A 1 -3.85 -20.39 -18.03
N SER A 2 -3.55 -20.36 -16.79
CA SER A 2 -3.85 -19.19 -16.01
C SER A 2 -2.73 -18.17 -16.15
N SER A 3 -3.07 -17.02 -16.64
CA SER A 3 -2.16 -15.92 -16.61
C SER A 3 -2.08 -15.43 -15.15
N LYS A 4 -0.98 -15.68 -14.53
CA LYS A 4 -0.73 -15.08 -13.23
C LYS A 4 -0.39 -13.63 -13.42
N ILE A 5 -1.30 -12.77 -13.00
CA ILE A 5 -0.98 -11.36 -12.95
C ILE A 5 -0.10 -11.13 -11.73
N ASN A 6 1.08 -10.61 -11.96
CA ASN A 6 1.99 -10.30 -10.88
C ASN A 6 1.71 -8.88 -10.38
N PHE A 7 1.37 -8.79 -9.11
CA PHE A 7 1.12 -7.51 -8.46
C PHE A 7 2.27 -7.16 -7.54
N GLU A 8 2.58 -5.90 -7.48
CA GLU A 8 3.52 -5.37 -6.49
C GLU A 8 2.80 -4.34 -5.65
N THR A 9 2.95 -4.47 -4.35
CA THR A 9 2.33 -3.58 -3.40
C THR A 9 3.40 -2.70 -2.78
N TYR A 10 3.19 -1.40 -2.86
CA TYR A 10 4.11 -0.41 -2.33
C TYR A 10 3.40 0.44 -1.30
N ILE A 11 4.11 0.82 -0.26
CA ILE A 11 3.60 1.80 0.68
C ILE A 11 4.62 2.93 0.80
N LEU A 12 4.16 4.14 0.56
CA LEU A 12 4.96 5.33 0.73
C LEU A 12 4.63 5.94 2.09
N ILE A 13 5.66 6.20 2.86
CA ILE A 13 5.51 6.75 4.21
C ILE A 13 6.24 8.08 4.26
N ASN A 14 5.51 9.14 4.58
CA ASN A 14 6.14 10.43 4.86
C ASN A 14 5.46 11.06 6.09
N LYS A 15 5.88 12.26 6.42
CA LYS A 15 5.38 12.93 7.62
C LYS A 15 3.93 13.35 7.53
N LYS A 16 3.39 13.43 6.34
CA LYS A 16 2.05 13.94 6.10
C LYS A 16 1.03 12.86 5.80
N LYS A 17 1.46 11.74 5.24
CA LYS A 17 0.52 10.72 4.80
C LYS A 17 1.17 9.37 4.56
N PHE A 18 0.31 8.36 4.50
CA PHE A 18 0.66 7.05 3.99
C PHE A 18 -0.06 6.86 2.66
N ILE A 19 0.63 6.32 1.68
CA ILE A 19 0.01 5.97 0.40
C ILE A 19 0.28 4.51 0.13
N LEU A 20 -0.78 3.75 -0.10
CA LEU A 20 -0.64 2.37 -0.53
C LEU A 20 -0.99 2.29 -2.00
N CYS A 21 -0.13 1.65 -2.77
CA CYS A 21 -0.27 1.56 -4.20
C CYS A 21 0.00 0.12 -4.65
N VAL A 22 -0.90 -0.42 -5.45
CA VAL A 22 -0.71 -1.74 -6.05
C VAL A 22 -0.60 -1.56 -7.54
N ILE A 23 0.48 -2.07 -8.11
CA ILE A 23 0.70 -1.98 -9.56
C ILE A 23 0.76 -3.38 -10.17
N ASN A 24 0.30 -3.43 -11.41
CA ASN A 24 0.50 -4.63 -12.21
C ASN A 24 1.94 -4.63 -12.71
N ASN A 25 2.68 -5.65 -12.36
CA ASN A 25 4.10 -5.72 -12.67
C ASN A 25 4.39 -5.90 -14.16
N THR A 26 3.41 -6.34 -14.91
CA THR A 26 3.59 -6.54 -16.36
C THR A 26 3.31 -5.25 -17.14
N SER A 27 2.20 -4.60 -16.85
CA SER A 27 1.79 -3.39 -17.57
C SER A 27 2.22 -2.10 -16.91
N PHE A 28 2.65 -2.18 -15.64
CA PHE A 28 2.99 -1.02 -14.80
C PHE A 28 1.82 -0.08 -14.55
N GLU A 29 0.61 -0.59 -14.73
CA GLU A 29 -0.58 0.21 -14.42
C GLU A 29 -0.89 0.15 -12.94
N THR A 30 -1.31 1.27 -12.40
CA THR A 30 -1.79 1.35 -11.04
C THR A 30 -3.17 0.73 -10.97
N ILE A 31 -3.32 -0.28 -10.12
CA ILE A 31 -4.57 -1.01 -9.99
C ILE A 31 -5.37 -0.53 -8.79
N TYR A 32 -4.68 -0.12 -7.74
CA TYR A 32 -5.31 0.25 -6.49
C TYR A 32 -4.45 1.29 -5.79
N VAL A 33 -5.09 2.35 -5.31
CA VAL A 33 -4.42 3.39 -4.54
C VAL A 33 -5.33 3.77 -3.38
N ASP A 34 -4.76 3.86 -2.20
CA ASP A 34 -5.44 4.45 -1.06
C ASP A 34 -4.44 5.29 -0.28
N GLU A 35 -4.93 6.31 0.37
CA GLU A 35 -4.04 7.14 1.18
C GLU A 35 -4.70 7.51 2.50
N MET A 36 -3.90 7.72 3.49
CA MET A 36 -4.33 8.17 4.80
C MET A 36 -3.52 9.38 5.18
N LEU A 37 -4.21 10.50 5.38
CA LEU A 37 -3.56 11.73 5.83
C LEU A 37 -3.28 11.64 7.32
N LEU A 38 -2.10 12.07 7.70
CA LEU A 38 -1.71 12.10 9.09
C LEU A 38 -2.01 13.47 9.67
N SER A 39 -2.37 13.48 10.95
CA SER A 39 -2.60 14.74 11.64
C SER A 39 -1.26 15.44 11.89
N ASN A 40 -1.36 16.71 12.32
CA ASN A 40 -0.20 17.61 12.41
C ASN A 40 0.83 17.24 13.49
N ASN A 41 0.83 16.07 14.00
CA ASN A 41 1.72 15.69 15.09
C ASN A 41 3.10 15.25 14.65
N ASN A 42 3.55 15.53 13.52
CA ASN A 42 4.90 15.25 13.05
C ASN A 42 5.55 13.95 13.51
N GLU A 43 4.79 13.07 14.14
CA GLU A 43 5.29 11.80 14.62
C GLU A 43 4.75 10.67 13.78
N LEU A 44 5.65 9.82 13.37
CA LEU A 44 5.30 8.59 12.68
C LEU A 44 4.78 7.62 13.73
N LYS A 45 3.49 7.41 13.75
CA LYS A 45 2.91 6.47 14.69
C LYS A 45 2.76 5.12 14.03
N PHE A 46 3.54 4.16 14.49
CA PHE A 46 3.48 2.81 13.95
C PHE A 46 2.11 2.16 14.12
N GLU A 47 1.38 2.54 15.17
CA GLU A 47 0.02 2.07 15.36
C GLU A 47 -0.90 2.46 14.21
N LYS A 48 -0.79 3.71 13.77
CA LYS A 48 -1.58 4.19 12.64
C LYS A 48 -1.19 3.50 11.35
N LEU A 49 0.10 3.26 11.18
CA LEU A 49 0.58 2.53 10.02
C LEU A 49 0.04 1.10 10.01
N ASN A 50 0.05 0.43 11.14
CA ASN A 50 -0.51 -0.92 11.25
C ASN A 50 -1.98 -0.94 10.92
N GLU A 51 -2.76 -0.01 11.45
CA GLU A 51 -4.18 0.10 11.13
C GLU A 51 -4.40 0.30 9.64
N PHE A 52 -3.63 1.20 9.06
CA PHE A 52 -3.73 1.50 7.64
C PHE A 52 -3.41 0.25 6.80
N LEU A 53 -2.33 -0.44 7.14
CA LEU A 53 -1.93 -1.64 6.43
C LEU A 53 -2.96 -2.76 6.57
N GLU A 54 -3.40 -3.03 7.78
CA GLU A 54 -4.39 -4.09 8.01
C GLU A 54 -5.66 -3.85 7.22
N ASN A 55 -6.18 -2.63 7.30
CA ASN A 55 -7.42 -2.29 6.61
C ASN A 55 -7.26 -2.34 5.08
N ASN A 56 -6.17 -1.83 4.58
CA ASN A 56 -5.99 -1.72 3.14
C ASN A 56 -5.49 -3.01 2.50
N ILE A 57 -4.62 -3.74 3.18
CA ILE A 57 -4.19 -5.03 2.67
C ILE A 57 -5.40 -5.95 2.52
N PHE A 58 -6.28 -5.97 3.51
CA PHE A 58 -7.48 -6.77 3.44
C PHE A 58 -8.36 -6.39 2.25
N LYS A 59 -8.54 -5.09 2.03
CA LYS A 59 -9.31 -4.59 0.89
C LYS A 59 -8.66 -4.97 -0.43
N VAL A 60 -7.35 -4.84 -0.51
CA VAL A 60 -6.58 -5.19 -1.70
C VAL A 60 -6.73 -6.68 -2.01
N GLU A 61 -6.58 -7.52 -0.99
CA GLU A 61 -6.72 -8.97 -1.18
C GLU A 61 -8.11 -9.34 -1.66
N LYS A 62 -9.13 -8.71 -1.14
CA LYS A 62 -10.49 -8.91 -1.61
C LYS A 62 -10.66 -8.46 -3.05
N PHE A 63 -10.09 -7.32 -3.38
CA PHE A 63 -10.18 -6.76 -4.71
C PHE A 63 -9.46 -7.63 -5.74
N LEU A 64 -8.25 -8.08 -5.39
CA LEU A 64 -7.44 -8.91 -6.28
C LEU A 64 -7.81 -10.38 -6.24
N LYS A 65 -8.56 -10.80 -5.23
CA LYS A 65 -8.86 -12.21 -4.95
C LYS A 65 -7.58 -13.03 -4.82
N SER A 66 -6.58 -12.42 -4.19
CA SER A 66 -5.27 -13.02 -4.03
C SER A 66 -4.63 -12.45 -2.78
N PHE A 67 -3.77 -13.23 -2.14
CA PHE A 67 -3.06 -12.75 -0.95
C PHE A 67 -1.90 -11.84 -1.34
N VAL A 68 -1.72 -10.79 -0.54
CA VAL A 68 -0.56 -9.92 -0.68
C VAL A 68 0.60 -10.58 0.05
N LYS A 69 1.64 -10.93 -0.67
CA LYS A 69 2.80 -11.62 -0.10
C LYS A 69 3.87 -10.67 0.39
N ASP A 70 4.17 -9.67 -0.40
CA ASP A 70 5.25 -8.74 -0.12
C ASP A 70 4.77 -7.31 -0.25
N VAL A 71 5.24 -6.48 0.66
CA VAL A 71 4.95 -5.04 0.60
C VAL A 71 6.28 -4.32 0.63
N TYR A 72 6.52 -3.49 -0.37
CA TYR A 72 7.72 -2.67 -0.44
C TYR A 72 7.46 -1.34 0.25
N ILE A 73 8.33 -0.99 1.16
CA ILE A 73 8.18 0.25 1.94
C ILE A 73 9.15 1.29 1.40
N ILE A 74 8.61 2.43 1.07
CA ILE A 74 9.39 3.57 0.61
C ILE A 74 9.28 4.68 1.64
N LEU A 75 10.41 5.07 2.20
CA LEU A 75 10.45 6.16 3.16
C LEU A 75 10.81 7.45 2.45
N ASP A 76 9.96 8.44 2.60
CA ASP A 76 10.16 9.75 2.03
C ASP A 76 10.47 10.72 3.15
N ASN A 77 11.65 11.32 3.10
CA ASN A 77 12.16 12.17 4.18
C ASN A 77 11.81 13.64 4.03
N GLU A 78 10.84 13.97 3.28
CA GLU A 78 10.44 15.37 3.20
C GLU A 78 9.69 15.86 4.42
#